data_605ce931d92dff9d1620ed8481368000
#
_entry.id   605ce931d92dff9d1620ed8481368000
#
_cell.length_a   1.000
_cell.length_b   1.000
_cell.length_c   1.000
_cell.angle_alpha   90.00
_cell.angle_beta   90.00
_cell.angle_gamma   90.00
#
_symmetry.space_group_name_H-M   'P 1'
#
loop_
_entity.id
_entity.type
_entity.pdbx_description
1 polymer ?
#
loop_
_entity_poly.entity_id
_entity_poly.type
_entity_poly.pdbx_seq_one_letter_code
_entity_poly.pdbx_strand_id
1 'polypeptide(L)'
;MKIEKSFTVVAPRENVWEFITSPESVAPCIPGCEQVEQVGPKKYRAGIKIKIGPIRTKFKVDIDVLEERPPEFASYQTQGVEGGKASRIKAVSKLSLTEIDSAATEVLYTSEINLIGRLGKFSQGMMNKVADSIGEDFILALRKEIEVAGES
;
A
#
# COMPACT_ATOMS: atom_id res chain seq x y z
N MET A 1 8.02 -2.71 -13.41
CA MET A 1 8.34 -1.50 -12.62
C MET A 1 8.39 -1.88 -11.15
N LYS A 2 9.44 -1.49 -10.46
CA LYS A 2 9.65 -1.88 -9.06
C LYS A 2 9.64 -0.66 -8.14
N ILE A 3 8.91 -0.77 -7.03
CA ILE A 3 8.87 0.23 -5.98
C ILE A 3 9.42 -0.40 -4.71
N GLU A 4 10.28 0.34 -4.01
CA GLU A 4 10.82 -0.11 -2.72
C GLU A 4 10.84 1.08 -1.76
N LYS A 5 10.29 0.87 -0.56
CA LYS A 5 10.25 1.88 0.50
C LYS A 5 10.61 1.23 1.84
N SER A 6 11.44 1.92 2.62
CA SER A 6 11.83 1.49 3.94
C SER A 6 11.66 2.66 4.90
N PHE A 7 11.06 2.40 6.06
CA PHE A 7 10.87 3.43 7.08
C PHE A 7 10.75 2.80 8.47
N THR A 8 10.92 3.63 9.48
CA THR A 8 10.84 3.22 10.88
C THR A 8 9.56 3.76 11.51
N VAL A 9 8.89 2.92 12.30
CA VAL A 9 7.73 3.30 13.12
C VAL A 9 8.08 3.10 14.58
N VAL A 10 7.82 4.12 15.42
CA VAL A 10 8.07 4.06 16.85
C VAL A 10 6.89 3.38 17.53
N ALA A 11 6.83 2.06 17.40
CA ALA A 11 5.82 1.19 18.00
C ALA A 11 6.33 -0.26 17.97
N PRO A 12 5.85 -1.11 18.89
CA PRO A 12 6.18 -2.53 18.87
C PRO A 12 5.72 -3.20 17.57
N ARG A 13 6.47 -4.19 17.12
CA ARG A 13 6.21 -4.89 15.85
C ARG A 13 4.79 -5.46 15.77
N GLU A 14 4.28 -6.01 16.86
CA GLU A 14 2.93 -6.57 16.91
C GLU A 14 1.87 -5.50 16.66
N ASN A 15 2.07 -4.30 17.21
CA ASN A 15 1.13 -3.18 17.02
C ASN A 15 1.15 -2.70 15.57
N VAL A 16 2.35 -2.61 14.97
CA VAL A 16 2.48 -2.24 13.57
C VAL A 16 1.82 -3.28 12.68
N TRP A 17 2.05 -4.56 12.98
CA TRP A 17 1.45 -5.66 12.23
C TRP A 17 -0.08 -5.60 12.25
N GLU A 18 -0.68 -5.48 13.43
CA GLU A 18 -2.13 -5.43 13.57
C GLU A 18 -2.74 -4.27 12.78
N PHE A 19 -2.09 -3.12 12.80
CA PHE A 19 -2.59 -1.95 12.09
C PHE A 19 -2.44 -2.09 10.57
N ILE A 20 -1.24 -2.43 10.11
CA ILE A 20 -0.90 -2.40 8.68
C ILE A 20 -1.55 -3.54 7.91
N THR A 21 -1.87 -4.64 8.57
CA THR A 21 -2.56 -5.78 7.94
C THR A 21 -4.08 -5.70 8.08
N SER A 22 -4.61 -4.67 8.73
CA SER A 22 -6.05 -4.42 8.82
C SER A 22 -6.45 -3.44 7.71
N PRO A 23 -7.16 -3.88 6.67
CA PRO A 23 -7.56 -3.00 5.57
C PRO A 23 -8.37 -1.80 6.03
N GLU A 24 -9.25 -1.98 7.01
CA GLU A 24 -10.07 -0.89 7.55
C GLU A 24 -9.23 0.16 8.26
N SER A 25 -8.15 -0.25 8.92
CA SER A 25 -7.26 0.66 9.62
C SER A 25 -6.30 1.37 8.69
N VAL A 26 -5.73 0.64 7.73
CA VAL A 26 -4.67 1.16 6.88
C VAL A 26 -5.20 1.97 5.69
N ALA A 27 -6.41 1.66 5.20
CA ALA A 27 -6.96 2.33 4.03
C ALA A 27 -7.04 3.85 4.17
N PRO A 28 -7.49 4.42 5.31
CA PRO A 28 -7.51 5.87 5.46
C PRO A 28 -6.13 6.53 5.38
N CYS A 29 -5.06 5.78 5.57
CA CYS A 29 -3.70 6.29 5.46
C CYS A 29 -3.20 6.33 4.02
N ILE A 30 -3.86 5.63 3.11
CA ILE A 30 -3.47 5.58 1.69
C ILE A 30 -4.14 6.72 0.95
N PRO A 31 -3.36 7.69 0.40
CA PRO A 31 -3.95 8.81 -0.33
C PRO A 31 -4.80 8.33 -1.51
N GLY A 32 -6.01 8.85 -1.62
CA GLY A 32 -6.91 8.53 -2.70
C GLY A 32 -7.66 7.21 -2.57
N CYS A 33 -7.41 6.45 -1.50
CA CYS A 33 -8.14 5.21 -1.27
C CYS A 33 -9.56 5.53 -0.78
N GLU A 34 -10.54 5.05 -1.54
CA GLU A 34 -11.96 5.15 -1.20
C GLU A 34 -12.46 3.75 -0.92
N GLN A 35 -13.44 3.63 -0.10
CA GLN A 35 -14.16 2.37 0.16
C GLN A 35 -13.30 1.09 0.05
N VAL A 36 -13.10 0.44 1.16
CA VAL A 36 -12.50 -0.89 1.21
C VAL A 36 -13.55 -1.84 1.74
N GLU A 37 -13.80 -2.93 1.02
CA GLU A 37 -14.72 -3.96 1.47
C GLU A 37 -14.08 -5.33 1.35
N GLN A 38 -14.41 -6.21 2.26
CA GLN A 38 -14.00 -7.61 2.17
C GLN A 38 -15.01 -8.35 1.30
N VAL A 39 -14.52 -8.96 0.21
CA VAL A 39 -15.36 -9.66 -0.76
C VAL A 39 -15.21 -11.17 -0.69
N GLY A 40 -14.36 -11.66 0.19
CA GLY A 40 -14.15 -13.09 0.42
C GLY A 40 -13.07 -13.29 1.47
N PRO A 41 -12.77 -14.56 1.85
CA PRO A 41 -11.67 -14.86 2.76
C PRO A 41 -10.36 -14.31 2.19
N LYS A 42 -9.73 -13.37 2.91
CA LYS A 42 -8.46 -12.74 2.49
C LYS A 42 -8.52 -12.07 1.12
N LYS A 43 -9.71 -11.59 0.73
CA LYS A 43 -9.94 -10.87 -0.53
C LYS A 43 -10.65 -9.56 -0.25
N TYR A 44 -10.11 -8.49 -0.83
CA TYR A 44 -10.61 -7.13 -0.60
C TYR A 44 -10.77 -6.40 -1.92
N ARG A 45 -11.70 -5.46 -1.93
CA ARG A 45 -11.93 -4.60 -3.09
C ARG A 45 -11.90 -3.14 -2.64
N ALA A 46 -11.23 -2.30 -3.42
CA ALA A 46 -11.12 -0.88 -3.11
C ALA A 46 -11.16 -0.02 -4.37
N GLY A 47 -11.51 1.25 -4.18
CA GLY A 47 -11.35 2.26 -5.21
C GLY A 47 -10.16 3.15 -4.85
N ILE A 48 -9.31 3.46 -5.82
CA ILE A 48 -8.15 4.31 -5.62
C ILE A 48 -8.12 5.41 -6.67
N LYS A 49 -8.08 6.66 -6.21
CA LYS A 49 -7.87 7.82 -7.07
C LYS A 49 -6.37 8.11 -7.14
N ILE A 50 -5.85 8.20 -8.35
CA ILE A 50 -4.42 8.43 -8.57
C ILE A 50 -4.26 9.64 -9.48
N LYS A 51 -3.28 10.48 -9.14
CA LYS A 51 -2.90 11.63 -9.96
C LYS A 51 -1.51 11.39 -10.52
N ILE A 52 -1.40 11.36 -11.85
CA ILE A 52 -0.13 11.17 -12.57
C ILE A 52 0.08 12.40 -13.45
N GLY A 53 0.90 13.36 -12.99
CA GLY A 53 1.07 14.64 -13.68
C GLY A 53 -0.27 15.36 -13.79
N PRO A 54 -0.71 15.78 -15.01
CA PRO A 54 -2.02 16.43 -15.19
C PRO A 54 -3.18 15.43 -15.21
N ILE A 55 -2.90 14.13 -15.24
CA ILE A 55 -3.92 13.09 -15.38
C ILE A 55 -4.45 12.69 -14.01
N ARG A 56 -5.77 12.71 -13.86
CA ARG A 56 -6.48 12.19 -12.70
C ARG A 56 -7.25 10.96 -13.14
N THR A 57 -7.09 9.86 -12.43
CA THR A 57 -7.74 8.61 -12.79
C THR A 57 -8.18 7.85 -11.55
N LYS A 58 -9.08 6.90 -11.75
CA LYS A 58 -9.60 6.05 -10.69
C LYS A 58 -9.49 4.59 -11.12
N PHE A 59 -8.95 3.77 -10.22
CA PHE A 59 -8.88 2.32 -10.39
C PHE A 59 -9.81 1.63 -9.41
N LYS A 60 -10.44 0.56 -9.88
CA LYS A 60 -11.03 -0.44 -9.00
C LYS A 60 -10.03 -1.58 -8.88
N VAL A 61 -9.65 -1.90 -7.67
CA VAL A 61 -8.64 -2.92 -7.42
C VAL A 61 -9.18 -4.05 -6.57
N ASP A 62 -8.78 -5.27 -6.90
CA ASP A 62 -9.01 -6.46 -6.09
C ASP A 62 -7.66 -6.86 -5.49
N ILE A 63 -7.65 -7.10 -4.18
CA ILE A 63 -6.44 -7.42 -3.42
C ILE A 63 -6.61 -8.80 -2.82
N ASP A 64 -5.69 -9.71 -3.14
CA ASP A 64 -5.62 -11.04 -2.56
C ASP A 64 -4.44 -11.12 -1.62
N VAL A 65 -4.65 -11.60 -0.40
CA VAL A 65 -3.57 -11.88 0.53
C VAL A 65 -2.99 -13.24 0.13
N LEU A 66 -1.73 -13.25 -0.31
CA LEU A 66 -1.06 -14.46 -0.78
C LEU A 66 -0.43 -15.24 0.37
N GLU A 67 0.24 -14.54 1.28
CA GLU A 67 0.94 -15.16 2.40
C GLU A 67 0.93 -14.21 3.59
N GLU A 68 0.76 -14.78 4.78
CA GLU A 68 0.92 -14.05 6.03
C GLU A 68 1.74 -14.88 7.00
N ARG A 69 2.80 -14.30 7.53
CA ARG A 69 3.61 -14.86 8.61
C ARG A 69 3.71 -13.82 9.74
N PRO A 70 2.68 -13.77 10.59
CA PRO A 70 2.66 -12.77 11.66
C PRO A 70 3.82 -12.95 12.64
N PRO A 71 4.42 -11.89 13.14
CA PRO A 71 4.20 -10.49 12.78
C PRO A 71 5.27 -9.95 11.82
N GLU A 72 5.84 -10.80 10.98
CA GLU A 72 7.05 -10.53 10.20
C GLU A 72 6.82 -10.19 8.75
N PHE A 73 5.91 -10.91 8.08
CA PHE A 73 5.85 -10.88 6.63
C PHE A 73 4.44 -11.08 6.11
N ALA A 74 4.09 -10.31 5.07
CA ALA A 74 2.86 -10.52 4.30
C ALA A 74 3.13 -10.23 2.83
N SER A 75 2.42 -10.93 1.94
CA SER A 75 2.46 -10.64 0.51
C SER A 75 1.05 -10.57 -0.05
N TYR A 76 0.90 -9.75 -1.08
CA TYR A 76 -0.39 -9.42 -1.66
C TYR A 76 -0.30 -9.40 -3.18
N GLN A 77 -1.38 -9.79 -3.84
CA GLN A 77 -1.55 -9.57 -5.27
C GLN A 77 -2.68 -8.58 -5.47
N THR A 78 -2.41 -7.52 -6.25
CA THR A 78 -3.39 -6.50 -6.57
C THR A 78 -3.63 -6.52 -8.07
N GLN A 79 -4.89 -6.54 -8.47
CA GLN A 79 -5.30 -6.42 -9.87
C GLN A 79 -6.34 -5.33 -9.95
N GLY A 80 -6.24 -4.48 -10.95
CA GLY A 80 -7.18 -3.37 -11.07
C GLY A 80 -7.41 -2.92 -12.50
N VAL A 81 -8.51 -2.20 -12.67
CA VAL A 81 -8.91 -1.66 -13.96
C VAL A 81 -9.23 -0.19 -13.77
N GLU A 82 -8.73 0.63 -14.68
CA GLU A 82 -9.07 2.05 -14.74
C GLU A 82 -10.53 2.21 -15.21
N GLY A 83 -11.22 3.23 -14.70
CA GLY A 83 -12.53 3.59 -15.19
C GLY A 83 -12.51 3.76 -16.71
N GLY A 84 -13.49 3.16 -17.41
CA GLY A 84 -13.47 3.11 -18.87
C GLY A 84 -12.60 1.99 -19.44
N LYS A 85 -11.91 1.23 -18.59
CA LYS A 85 -11.07 0.08 -18.98
C LYS A 85 -9.88 0.45 -19.87
N ALA A 86 -9.41 1.71 -19.80
CA ALA A 86 -8.32 2.18 -20.64
C ALA A 86 -6.94 1.68 -20.15
N SER A 87 -6.82 1.31 -18.88
CA SER A 87 -5.59 0.78 -18.31
C SER A 87 -5.89 -0.34 -17.33
N ARG A 88 -4.91 -1.24 -17.16
CA ARG A 88 -4.97 -2.31 -16.19
C ARG A 88 -3.69 -2.32 -15.38
N ILE A 89 -3.81 -2.65 -14.10
CA ILE A 89 -2.67 -2.76 -13.19
C ILE A 89 -2.66 -4.16 -12.59
N LYS A 90 -1.46 -4.73 -12.48
CA LYS A 90 -1.21 -5.94 -11.73
C LYS A 90 0.05 -5.73 -10.91
N ALA A 91 -0.03 -6.00 -9.62
CA ALA A 91 1.11 -5.81 -8.73
C ALA A 91 1.21 -6.96 -7.75
N VAL A 92 2.45 -7.33 -7.42
CA VAL A 92 2.75 -8.23 -6.31
C VAL A 92 3.55 -7.43 -5.31
N SER A 93 3.03 -7.33 -4.10
CA SER A 93 3.62 -6.51 -3.03
C SER A 93 4.06 -7.39 -1.88
N LYS A 94 5.16 -7.01 -1.25
CA LYS A 94 5.69 -7.70 -0.06
C LYS A 94 5.92 -6.68 1.04
N LEU A 95 5.59 -7.08 2.26
CA LEU A 95 5.73 -6.26 3.46
C LEU A 95 6.53 -7.07 4.47
N SER A 96 7.64 -6.49 4.95
CA SER A 96 8.49 -7.12 5.97
C SER A 96 8.62 -6.18 7.16
N LEU A 97 8.40 -6.71 8.36
CA LEU A 97 8.55 -5.98 9.61
C LEU A 97 9.69 -6.57 10.39
N THR A 98 10.68 -5.74 10.70
CA THR A 98 11.84 -6.14 11.49
C THR A 98 11.83 -5.39 12.81
N GLU A 99 11.91 -6.12 13.92
CA GLU A 99 12.02 -5.50 15.24
C GLU A 99 13.39 -4.87 15.42
N ILE A 100 13.43 -3.55 15.61
CA ILE A 100 14.66 -2.83 15.91
C ILE A 100 14.94 -2.97 17.40
N ASP A 101 13.92 -2.69 18.22
CA ASP A 101 13.91 -2.91 19.65
C ASP A 101 12.46 -3.06 20.12
N SER A 102 12.22 -3.11 21.42
CA SER A 102 10.87 -3.33 21.96
C SER A 102 9.90 -2.19 21.65
N ALA A 103 10.37 -1.04 21.18
CA ALA A 103 9.57 0.16 20.94
C ALA A 103 9.65 0.66 19.49
N ALA A 104 10.38 -0.01 18.61
CA ALA A 104 10.56 0.47 17.24
C ALA A 104 10.62 -0.68 16.23
N THR A 105 10.05 -0.45 15.06
CA THR A 105 9.95 -1.43 13.99
C THR A 105 10.38 -0.81 12.67
N GLU A 106 11.20 -1.54 11.90
CA GLU A 106 11.50 -1.17 10.54
C GLU A 106 10.52 -1.86 9.59
N VAL A 107 9.92 -1.08 8.71
CA VAL A 107 8.98 -1.57 7.69
C VAL A 107 9.66 -1.49 6.33
N LEU A 108 9.72 -2.61 5.64
CA LEU A 108 10.17 -2.68 4.25
C LEU A 108 9.00 -3.08 3.37
N TYR A 109 8.69 -2.24 2.40
CA TYR A 109 7.64 -2.49 1.42
C TYR A 109 8.25 -2.55 0.03
N THR A 110 7.97 -3.61 -0.71
CA THR A 110 8.38 -3.75 -2.10
C THR A 110 7.16 -4.09 -2.96
N SER A 111 7.14 -3.62 -4.20
CA SER A 111 6.07 -3.92 -5.14
C SER A 111 6.62 -4.02 -6.55
N GLU A 112 6.25 -5.10 -7.23
CA GLU A 112 6.47 -5.27 -8.67
C GLU A 112 5.16 -4.91 -9.36
N ILE A 113 5.17 -3.85 -10.18
CA ILE A 113 3.97 -3.29 -10.80
C ILE A 113 4.05 -3.44 -12.30
N ASN A 114 2.99 -3.98 -12.89
CA ASN A 114 2.80 -4.04 -14.33
C ASN A 114 1.58 -3.20 -14.68
N LEU A 115 1.80 -2.12 -15.43
CA LEU A 115 0.76 -1.18 -15.82
C LEU A 115 0.66 -1.18 -17.34
N ILE A 116 -0.49 -1.57 -17.88
CA ILE A 116 -0.72 -1.67 -19.32
C ILE A 116 -1.90 -0.80 -19.74
N GLY A 117 -1.98 -0.47 -21.03
CA GLY A 117 -2.99 0.42 -21.57
C GLY A 117 -2.47 1.86 -21.69
N ARG A 118 -3.37 2.84 -21.64
CA ARG A 118 -2.97 4.24 -21.88
C ARG A 118 -1.97 4.78 -20.84
N LEU A 119 -2.01 4.28 -19.60
CA LEU A 119 -1.09 4.72 -18.57
C LEU A 119 0.23 3.93 -18.56
N GLY A 120 0.30 2.84 -19.31
CA GLY A 120 1.51 2.01 -19.39
C GLY A 120 2.67 2.68 -20.11
N LYS A 121 2.42 3.76 -20.82
CA LYS A 121 3.44 4.51 -21.56
C LYS A 121 4.27 5.46 -20.68
N PHE A 122 3.87 5.67 -19.43
CA PHE A 122 4.61 6.56 -18.55
C PHE A 122 5.94 5.95 -18.15
N SER A 123 6.95 6.82 -18.04
CA SER A 123 8.31 6.40 -17.70
C SER A 123 8.40 5.89 -16.26
N GLN A 124 9.40 5.05 -16.00
CA GLN A 124 9.74 4.61 -14.65
C GLN A 124 10.01 5.80 -13.73
N GLY A 125 10.70 6.83 -14.23
CA GLY A 125 11.00 8.04 -13.46
C GLY A 125 9.74 8.78 -13.02
N MET A 126 8.77 8.91 -13.92
CA MET A 126 7.48 9.55 -13.59
C MET A 126 6.72 8.74 -12.55
N MET A 127 6.68 7.42 -12.70
CA MET A 127 6.00 6.54 -11.77
C MET A 127 6.69 6.52 -10.41
N ASN A 128 8.01 6.65 -10.37
CA ASN A 128 8.74 6.76 -9.11
C ASN A 128 8.35 8.03 -8.35
N LYS A 129 8.16 9.15 -9.04
CA LYS A 129 7.71 10.39 -8.41
C LYS A 129 6.31 10.25 -7.79
N VAL A 130 5.41 9.58 -8.50
CA VAL A 130 4.05 9.30 -8.00
C VAL A 130 4.14 8.43 -6.75
N ALA A 131 4.93 7.35 -6.81
CA ALA A 131 5.10 6.44 -5.69
C ALA A 131 5.73 7.13 -4.49
N ASP A 132 6.71 8.00 -4.69
CA ASP A 132 7.35 8.76 -3.62
C ASP A 132 6.35 9.69 -2.92
N SER A 133 5.54 10.40 -3.69
CA SER A 133 4.52 11.30 -3.14
C SER A 133 3.47 10.55 -2.32
N ILE A 134 2.94 9.46 -2.86
CA ILE A 134 1.97 8.63 -2.15
C ILE A 134 2.60 8.00 -0.91
N GLY A 135 3.84 7.53 -1.03
CA GLY A 135 4.56 6.90 0.07
C GLY A 135 4.84 7.85 1.23
N GLU A 136 5.24 9.08 0.94
CA GLU A 136 5.47 10.09 1.97
C GLU A 136 4.19 10.40 2.76
N ASP A 137 3.09 10.61 2.07
CA ASP A 137 1.81 10.88 2.72
C ASP A 137 1.32 9.67 3.52
N PHE A 138 1.50 8.47 2.98
CA PHE A 138 1.16 7.23 3.65
C PHE A 138 1.96 7.06 4.95
N ILE A 139 3.27 7.26 4.91
CA ILE A 139 4.14 7.11 6.07
C ILE A 139 3.76 8.10 7.17
N LEU A 140 3.51 9.36 6.81
CA LEU A 140 3.10 10.38 7.77
C LEU A 140 1.77 10.01 8.44
N ALA A 141 0.79 9.59 7.66
CA ALA A 141 -0.52 9.21 8.19
C ALA A 141 -0.41 7.96 9.08
N LEU A 142 0.37 6.97 8.66
CA LEU A 142 0.58 5.75 9.40
C LEU A 142 1.24 6.01 10.75
N ARG A 143 2.30 6.81 10.76
CA ARG A 143 3.00 7.18 11.99
C ARG A 143 2.09 7.90 12.96
N LYS A 144 1.28 8.83 12.43
CA LYS A 144 0.35 9.59 13.25
C LYS A 144 -0.65 8.68 13.98
N GLU A 145 -1.15 7.66 13.30
CA GLU A 145 -2.11 6.73 13.89
C GLU A 145 -1.45 5.75 14.87
N ILE A 146 -0.34 5.14 14.48
CA ILE A 146 0.29 4.07 15.28
C ILE A 146 1.08 4.65 16.44
N GLU A 147 1.88 5.68 16.22
CA GLU A 147 2.77 6.24 17.24
C GLU A 147 1.98 6.94 18.34
N VAL A 148 0.90 7.63 17.98
CA VAL A 148 0.02 8.27 18.97
C VAL A 148 -0.71 7.20 19.80
N ALA A 149 -1.22 6.14 19.17
CA ALA A 149 -1.87 5.04 19.87
C ALA A 149 -0.89 4.31 20.80
N GLY A 150 0.39 4.21 20.40
CA GLY A 150 1.41 3.57 21.21
C GLY A 150 1.81 4.35 22.45
N GLU A 151 1.55 5.64 22.49
CA GLU A 151 1.88 6.51 23.62
C GLU A 151 0.82 6.48 24.75
N SER A 152 -0.33 5.92 24.48
CA SER A 152 -1.45 5.92 25.42
C SER A 152 -1.42 4.76 26.42
#